data_9b304946822585db8fd98633b05661ca
#
_entry.id   9b304946822585db8fd98633b05661ca
#
_cell.length_a   1.000
_cell.length_b   1.000
_cell.length_c   1.000
_cell.angle_alpha   90.00
_cell.angle_beta   90.00
_cell.angle_gamma   90.00
#
_symmetry.space_group_name_H-M   'P 1'
#
loop_
_entity.id
_entity.type
_entity.pdbx_description
1 polymer ?
#
loop_
_entity_poly.entity_id
_entity_poly.type
_entity_poly.pdbx_seq_one_letter_code
_entity_poly.pdbx_strand_id
1 'polypeptide(L)'
;MMRLRSDPDVTIDEITSVVETDPALAAQVMSWASSSYYASQSKIRSVEDAIVRVLGVDLVINLALSLSLGKSLSLPKDNPQSSTPYWQQSIYTAAVIEGLTRAMPRELRPEVGMTYLGGLLHNFGYLLLAYVFPPHFSLICRHLEVNPHVSHSLIEQHLLGISREQMGAWLMRFWGMPEELAIAVRFQHDPAYIGTDAHYPNLVCVALGLLQNRGIGHGACAPLPDALFERLGVSRDKAEAVVSKVLEAEVLLREMAAQFGQA
;
A
#
# COMPACT_ATOMS: atom_id res chain seq x y z
N MET A 1 18.16 -1.68 4.07
CA MET A 1 16.76 -1.57 4.50
C MET A 1 16.16 -2.88 5.01
N MET A 2 16.09 -3.98 4.23
CA MET A 2 15.48 -5.24 4.73
C MET A 2 16.15 -5.79 5.99
N ARG A 3 17.51 -5.76 6.08
CA ARG A 3 18.21 -6.19 7.30
C ARG A 3 17.91 -5.31 8.50
N LEU A 4 17.84 -4.00 8.31
CA LEU A 4 17.54 -3.04 9.38
C LEU A 4 16.13 -3.24 9.96
N ARG A 5 15.16 -3.64 9.11
CA ARG A 5 13.80 -3.94 9.57
C ARG A 5 13.72 -5.16 10.49
N SER A 6 14.57 -6.17 10.24
CA SER A 6 14.57 -7.44 10.99
C SER A 6 15.47 -7.39 12.23
N ASP A 7 16.16 -6.29 12.45
CA ASP A 7 17.09 -6.11 13.56
C ASP A 7 16.38 -5.36 14.70
N PRO A 8 16.13 -6.03 15.85
CA PRO A 8 15.51 -5.39 17.00
C PRO A 8 16.38 -4.31 17.67
N ASP A 9 17.69 -4.32 17.39
CA ASP A 9 18.68 -3.41 17.98
C ASP A 9 19.05 -2.28 17.01
N VAL A 10 18.35 -2.13 15.87
CA VAL A 10 18.62 -1.09 14.89
C VAL A 10 18.55 0.31 15.50
N THR A 11 19.58 1.10 15.26
CA THR A 11 19.66 2.47 15.74
C THR A 11 19.13 3.47 14.71
N ILE A 12 18.69 4.64 15.19
CA ILE A 12 18.24 5.74 14.32
C ILE A 12 19.39 6.20 13.40
N ASP A 13 20.62 6.22 13.90
CA ASP A 13 21.80 6.61 13.15
C ASP A 13 22.07 5.68 11.96
N GLU A 14 21.89 4.37 12.13
CA GLU A 14 22.03 3.39 11.06
C GLU A 14 20.99 3.58 9.96
N ILE A 15 19.73 3.84 10.35
CA ILE A 15 18.64 4.10 9.40
C ILE A 15 18.90 5.42 8.66
N THR A 16 19.26 6.47 9.38
CA THR A 16 19.61 7.78 8.83
C THR A 16 20.73 7.65 7.80
N SER A 17 21.83 6.97 8.17
CA SER A 17 22.95 6.73 7.27
C SER A 17 22.55 6.02 5.99
N VAL A 18 21.71 4.99 6.08
CA VAL A 18 21.23 4.26 4.90
C VAL A 18 20.31 5.12 4.03
N VAL A 19 19.44 5.94 4.62
CA VAL A 19 18.58 6.88 3.87
C VAL A 19 19.45 7.93 3.16
N GLU A 20 20.45 8.47 3.83
CA GLU A 20 21.35 9.51 3.28
C GLU A 20 22.31 9.01 2.19
N THR A 21 22.51 7.69 2.07
CA THR A 21 23.29 7.12 0.94
C THR A 21 22.56 7.26 -0.40
N ASP A 22 21.23 7.43 -0.41
CA ASP A 22 20.44 7.73 -1.61
C ASP A 22 19.89 9.16 -1.51
N PRO A 23 20.49 10.15 -2.22
CA PRO A 23 20.05 11.55 -2.14
C PRO A 23 18.59 11.77 -2.55
N ALA A 24 18.05 10.94 -3.47
CA ALA A 24 16.67 11.02 -3.88
C ALA A 24 15.74 10.55 -2.75
N LEU A 25 16.08 9.46 -2.07
CA LEU A 25 15.36 8.97 -0.92
C LEU A 25 15.39 9.96 0.24
N ALA A 26 16.55 10.54 0.55
CA ALA A 26 16.73 11.55 1.58
C ALA A 26 15.83 12.78 1.31
N ALA A 27 15.84 13.28 0.06
CA ALA A 27 14.98 14.41 -0.34
C ALA A 27 13.50 14.08 -0.20
N GLN A 28 13.07 12.88 -0.52
CA GLN A 28 11.69 12.42 -0.38
C GLN A 28 11.28 12.34 1.09
N VAL A 29 12.09 11.73 1.95
CA VAL A 29 11.84 11.64 3.40
C VAL A 29 11.69 13.04 4.00
N MET A 30 12.56 13.99 3.64
CA MET A 30 12.49 15.38 4.08
C MET A 30 11.22 16.08 3.58
N SER A 31 10.84 15.85 2.33
CA SER A 31 9.61 16.39 1.73
C SER A 31 8.36 15.90 2.46
N TRP A 32 8.27 14.60 2.72
CA TRP A 32 7.14 14.02 3.45
C TRP A 32 7.04 14.55 4.88
N ALA A 33 8.15 14.58 5.61
CA ALA A 33 8.18 15.10 6.97
C ALA A 33 7.78 16.58 7.05
N SER A 34 8.07 17.34 6.02
CA SER A 34 7.72 18.76 5.92
C SER A 34 6.30 19.01 5.41
N SER A 35 5.60 17.95 5.03
CA SER A 35 4.26 18.06 4.46
C SER A 35 3.19 18.36 5.51
N SER A 36 2.13 19.05 5.10
CA SER A 36 0.98 19.35 5.99
C SER A 36 0.21 18.09 6.40
N TYR A 37 0.35 16.98 5.67
CA TYR A 37 -0.28 15.70 6.02
C TYR A 37 0.23 15.15 7.36
N TYR A 38 1.55 15.24 7.61
CA TYR A 38 2.15 14.80 8.88
C TYR A 38 2.14 15.91 9.94
N ALA A 39 1.56 17.08 9.64
CA ALA A 39 1.28 18.18 10.56
C ALA A 39 2.47 18.62 11.44
N SER A 40 3.68 18.58 10.91
CA SER A 40 4.85 19.02 11.66
C SER A 40 4.83 20.54 11.87
N GLN A 41 4.63 20.95 13.12
CA GLN A 41 4.85 22.36 13.54
C GLN A 41 6.34 22.67 13.74
N SER A 42 7.20 21.66 13.73
CA SER A 42 8.63 21.81 13.95
C SER A 42 9.37 21.94 12.61
N LYS A 43 10.34 22.83 12.60
CA LYS A 43 11.21 23.03 11.43
C LYS A 43 12.13 21.80 11.30
N ILE A 44 11.91 20.99 10.26
CA ILE A 44 12.71 19.81 9.95
C ILE A 44 14.01 20.28 9.28
N ARG A 45 15.16 19.84 9.79
CA ARG A 45 16.48 20.30 9.32
C ARG A 45 17.37 19.16 8.82
N SER A 46 17.06 17.91 9.15
CA SER A 46 17.84 16.74 8.79
C SER A 46 16.92 15.52 8.57
N VAL A 47 17.46 14.47 7.95
CA VAL A 47 16.78 13.17 7.82
C VAL A 47 16.50 12.59 9.20
N GLU A 48 17.42 12.72 10.15
CA GLU A 48 17.23 12.31 11.53
C GLU A 48 16.04 13.03 12.19
N ASP A 49 15.95 14.37 12.03
CA ASP A 49 14.78 15.14 12.50
C ASP A 49 13.46 14.62 11.89
N ALA A 50 13.48 14.29 10.59
CA ALA A 50 12.32 13.75 9.89
C ALA A 50 11.87 12.40 10.48
N ILE A 51 12.83 11.53 10.78
CA ILE A 51 12.58 10.21 11.37
C ILE A 51 12.07 10.35 12.80
N VAL A 52 12.81 11.06 13.65
CA VAL A 52 12.58 11.10 15.10
C VAL A 52 11.31 11.87 15.48
N ARG A 53 11.08 12.99 14.79
CA ARG A 53 10.04 13.96 15.22
C ARG A 53 8.72 13.83 14.48
N VAL A 54 8.71 13.23 13.28
CA VAL A 54 7.56 13.29 12.40
C VAL A 54 7.12 11.93 11.89
N LEU A 55 7.96 11.25 11.13
CA LEU A 55 7.59 10.04 10.38
C LEU A 55 7.65 8.78 11.24
N GLY A 56 8.64 8.70 12.11
CA GLY A 56 8.99 7.48 12.81
C GLY A 56 9.83 6.52 11.96
N VAL A 57 10.53 5.63 12.63
CA VAL A 57 11.44 4.64 12.03
C VAL A 57 10.72 3.72 11.07
N ASP A 58 9.59 3.13 11.50
CA ASP A 58 8.84 2.14 10.72
C ASP A 58 8.34 2.70 9.40
N LEU A 59 7.79 3.92 9.43
CA LEU A 59 7.29 4.56 8.23
C LEU A 59 8.41 4.82 7.22
N VAL A 60 9.56 5.34 7.68
CA VAL A 60 10.70 5.63 6.80
C VAL A 60 11.28 4.36 6.21
N ILE A 61 11.44 3.29 6.97
CA ILE A 61 11.88 1.99 6.47
C ILE A 61 10.90 1.46 5.41
N ASN A 62 9.59 1.53 5.69
CA ASN A 62 8.54 1.04 4.80
C ASN A 62 8.50 1.82 3.47
N LEU A 63 8.59 3.14 3.53
CA LEU A 63 8.66 4.01 2.36
C LEU A 63 9.93 3.74 1.53
N ALA A 64 11.08 3.65 2.19
CA ALA A 64 12.35 3.37 1.55
C ALA A 64 12.37 1.99 0.87
N LEU A 65 11.80 0.96 1.52
CA LEU A 65 11.64 -0.37 0.93
C LEU A 65 10.74 -0.32 -0.31
N SER A 66 9.57 0.30 -0.20
CA SER A 66 8.61 0.40 -1.30
C SER A 66 9.19 1.11 -2.52
N LEU A 67 9.93 2.22 -2.30
CA LEU A 67 10.63 2.94 -3.37
C LEU A 67 11.72 2.08 -4.02
N SER A 68 12.57 1.45 -3.23
CA SER A 68 13.67 0.63 -3.74
C SER A 68 13.16 -0.56 -4.56
N LEU A 69 12.07 -1.18 -4.13
CA LEU A 69 11.45 -2.30 -4.81
C LEU A 69 10.68 -1.84 -6.06
N GLY A 70 10.00 -0.70 -5.97
CA GLY A 70 9.24 -0.14 -7.09
C GLY A 70 10.11 0.32 -8.27
N LYS A 71 11.33 0.80 -8.00
CA LYS A 71 12.31 1.16 -9.05
C LYS A 71 12.66 -0.03 -9.96
N SER A 72 12.65 -1.24 -9.42
CA SER A 72 12.99 -2.46 -10.17
C SER A 72 11.83 -2.99 -11.01
N LEU A 73 10.60 -2.55 -10.75
CA LEU A 73 9.36 -3.03 -11.39
C LEU A 73 8.61 -1.83 -11.98
N SER A 74 8.92 -1.47 -13.22
CA SER A 74 8.23 -0.36 -13.90
C SER A 74 7.04 -0.86 -14.73
N LEU A 75 5.97 -0.06 -14.76
CA LEU A 75 4.84 -0.33 -15.66
C LEU A 75 5.22 -0.06 -17.12
N PRO A 76 4.72 -0.86 -18.07
CA PRO A 76 4.86 -0.56 -19.49
C PRO A 76 4.26 0.82 -19.82
N LYS A 77 4.88 1.54 -20.77
CA LYS A 77 4.39 2.86 -21.21
C LYS A 77 2.98 2.82 -21.79
N ASP A 78 2.61 1.71 -22.42
CA ASP A 78 1.31 1.47 -23.04
C ASP A 78 0.31 0.81 -22.06
N ASN A 79 0.49 1.01 -20.77
CA ASN A 79 -0.44 0.50 -19.78
C ASN A 79 -1.83 1.14 -20.00
N PRO A 80 -2.88 0.33 -20.32
CA PRO A 80 -4.24 0.84 -20.38
C PRO A 80 -4.59 1.34 -18.96
N GLN A 81 -4.68 2.64 -18.85
CA GLN A 81 -4.75 3.30 -17.57
C GLN A 81 -6.13 3.13 -16.95
N SER A 82 -6.13 2.68 -15.74
CA SER A 82 -7.23 3.04 -14.86
C SER A 82 -7.25 4.56 -14.62
N SER A 83 -8.39 5.05 -14.16
CA SER A 83 -8.58 6.44 -13.76
C SER A 83 -7.59 6.89 -12.66
N THR A 84 -7.00 5.94 -11.93
CA THR A 84 -6.09 6.21 -10.81
C THR A 84 -4.69 5.65 -11.08
N PRO A 85 -3.64 6.48 -11.10
CA PRO A 85 -2.26 6.03 -11.22
C PRO A 85 -1.88 5.02 -10.13
N TYR A 86 -1.06 4.04 -10.47
CA TYR A 86 -0.65 2.94 -9.60
C TYR A 86 -0.17 3.40 -8.21
N TRP A 87 0.80 4.32 -8.17
CA TRP A 87 1.36 4.80 -6.90
C TRP A 87 0.38 5.66 -6.11
N GLN A 88 -0.50 6.37 -6.79
CA GLN A 88 -1.55 7.13 -6.13
C GLN A 88 -2.52 6.21 -5.39
N GLN A 89 -2.93 5.11 -6.01
CA GLN A 89 -3.75 4.09 -5.36
C GLN A 89 -3.04 3.50 -4.15
N SER A 90 -1.75 3.13 -4.29
CA SER A 90 -0.95 2.54 -3.21
C SER A 90 -0.84 3.47 -2.00
N ILE A 91 -0.53 4.75 -2.23
CA ILE A 91 -0.42 5.77 -1.16
C ILE A 91 -1.77 6.00 -0.48
N TYR A 92 -2.85 6.14 -1.24
CA TYR A 92 -4.19 6.33 -0.66
C TYR A 92 -4.62 5.12 0.16
N THR A 93 -4.38 3.91 -0.35
CA THR A 93 -4.69 2.68 0.37
C THR A 93 -3.91 2.61 1.68
N ALA A 94 -2.61 2.91 1.66
CA ALA A 94 -1.77 2.93 2.85
C ALA A 94 -2.25 3.96 3.90
N ALA A 95 -2.58 5.17 3.46
CA ALA A 95 -3.07 6.24 4.34
C ALA A 95 -4.43 5.89 4.97
N VAL A 96 -5.35 5.30 4.19
CA VAL A 96 -6.65 4.85 4.71
C VAL A 96 -6.47 3.71 5.72
N ILE A 97 -5.61 2.73 5.41
CA ILE A 97 -5.32 1.62 6.32
C ILE A 97 -4.72 2.14 7.63
N GLU A 98 -3.79 3.08 7.58
CA GLU A 98 -3.24 3.71 8.78
C GLU A 98 -4.33 4.36 9.64
N GLY A 99 -5.21 5.13 9.02
CA GLY A 99 -6.34 5.75 9.70
C GLY A 99 -7.32 4.73 10.30
N LEU A 100 -7.65 3.67 9.56
CA LEU A 100 -8.49 2.57 10.04
C LEU A 100 -7.84 1.83 11.22
N THR A 101 -6.55 1.50 11.11
CA THR A 101 -5.79 0.82 12.17
C THR A 101 -5.80 1.66 13.47
N ARG A 102 -5.60 2.97 13.36
CA ARG A 102 -5.69 3.88 14.52
C ARG A 102 -7.10 3.97 15.09
N ALA A 103 -8.14 3.76 14.28
CA ALA A 103 -9.53 3.77 14.68
C ALA A 103 -9.99 2.48 15.36
N MET A 104 -9.24 1.37 15.21
CA MET A 104 -9.52 0.07 15.84
C MET A 104 -9.35 0.14 17.37
N PRO A 105 -10.08 -0.70 18.13
CA PRO A 105 -9.80 -0.95 19.53
C PRO A 105 -8.35 -1.39 19.74
N ARG A 106 -7.75 -0.98 20.85
CA ARG A 106 -6.32 -1.27 21.13
C ARG A 106 -6.00 -2.76 21.12
N GLU A 107 -6.93 -3.57 21.60
CA GLU A 107 -6.82 -5.02 21.76
C GLU A 107 -6.82 -5.77 20.40
N LEU A 108 -7.41 -5.17 19.37
CA LEU A 108 -7.51 -5.73 18.03
C LEU A 108 -6.50 -5.09 17.05
N ARG A 109 -5.80 -4.05 17.48
CA ARG A 109 -4.97 -3.22 16.62
C ARG A 109 -3.67 -3.93 16.26
N PRO A 110 -3.45 -4.25 14.97
CA PRO A 110 -2.15 -4.73 14.51
C PRO A 110 -1.10 -3.60 14.53
N GLU A 111 0.14 -3.96 14.26
CA GLU A 111 1.24 -2.99 14.13
C GLU A 111 0.98 -2.01 12.99
N VAL A 112 0.97 -0.71 13.31
CA VAL A 112 0.60 0.36 12.35
C VAL A 112 1.57 0.42 11.17
N GLY A 113 2.87 0.31 11.42
CA GLY A 113 3.89 0.32 10.38
C GLY A 113 3.73 -0.83 9.40
N MET A 114 3.39 -2.02 9.89
CA MET A 114 3.15 -3.20 9.08
C MET A 114 1.88 -3.06 8.23
N THR A 115 0.80 -2.53 8.80
CA THR A 115 -0.45 -2.31 8.04
C THR A 115 -0.28 -1.25 6.95
N TYR A 116 0.46 -0.17 7.22
CA TYR A 116 0.80 0.84 6.24
C TYR A 116 1.59 0.23 5.06
N LEU A 117 2.61 -0.57 5.36
CA LEU A 117 3.39 -1.28 4.35
C LEU A 117 2.53 -2.24 3.52
N GLY A 118 1.61 -2.96 4.16
CA GLY A 118 0.61 -3.78 3.47
C GLY A 118 -0.18 -2.99 2.44
N GLY A 119 -0.60 -1.77 2.79
CA GLY A 119 -1.26 -0.84 1.90
C GLY A 119 -0.39 -0.36 0.73
N LEU A 120 0.88 -0.08 0.97
CA LEU A 120 1.82 0.31 -0.09
C LEU A 120 2.11 -0.82 -1.08
N LEU A 121 2.25 -2.04 -0.58
CA LEU A 121 2.68 -3.20 -1.36
C LEU A 121 1.52 -4.03 -1.91
N HIS A 122 0.27 -3.73 -1.54
CA HIS A 122 -0.89 -4.57 -1.85
C HIS A 122 -0.98 -4.97 -3.33
N ASN A 123 -0.59 -4.10 -4.23
CA ASN A 123 -0.72 -4.29 -5.67
C ASN A 123 0.61 -4.60 -6.39
N PHE A 124 1.67 -5.00 -5.67
CA PHE A 124 2.97 -5.33 -6.29
C PHE A 124 2.90 -6.52 -7.26
N GLY A 125 1.95 -7.42 -7.08
CA GLY A 125 1.68 -8.48 -8.05
C GLY A 125 1.28 -7.96 -9.43
N TYR A 126 0.63 -6.80 -9.52
CA TYR A 126 0.32 -6.13 -10.77
C TYR A 126 1.59 -5.66 -11.50
N LEU A 127 2.54 -5.06 -10.77
CA LEU A 127 3.84 -4.69 -11.33
C LEU A 127 4.63 -5.92 -11.78
N LEU A 128 4.61 -6.97 -10.98
CA LEU A 128 5.29 -8.22 -11.31
C LEU A 128 4.69 -8.86 -12.58
N LEU A 129 3.37 -8.89 -12.68
CA LEU A 129 2.66 -9.38 -13.86
C LEU A 129 3.05 -8.58 -15.12
N ALA A 130 3.07 -7.25 -15.02
CA ALA A 130 3.45 -6.38 -16.13
C ALA A 130 4.90 -6.57 -16.56
N TYR A 131 5.81 -6.81 -15.59
CA TYR A 131 7.23 -6.98 -15.83
C TYR A 131 7.60 -8.36 -16.40
N VAL A 132 7.01 -9.43 -15.82
CA VAL A 132 7.37 -10.83 -16.18
C VAL A 132 6.62 -11.30 -17.43
N PHE A 133 5.36 -10.87 -17.59
CA PHE A 133 4.47 -11.34 -18.65
C PHE A 133 3.86 -10.18 -19.47
N PRO A 134 4.65 -9.28 -20.09
CA PRO A 134 4.13 -8.08 -20.76
C PRO A 134 3.03 -8.37 -21.80
N PRO A 135 3.13 -9.40 -22.68
CA PRO A 135 2.08 -9.71 -23.65
C PRO A 135 0.76 -10.14 -23.00
N HIS A 136 0.84 -10.96 -21.93
CA HIS A 136 -0.33 -11.40 -21.19
C HIS A 136 -0.96 -10.26 -20.40
N PHE A 137 -0.12 -9.41 -19.82
CA PHE A 137 -0.55 -8.20 -19.13
C PHE A 137 -1.40 -7.31 -20.06
N SER A 138 -0.92 -7.02 -21.27
CA SER A 138 -1.66 -6.25 -22.27
C SER A 138 -2.99 -6.92 -22.66
N LEU A 139 -3.00 -8.25 -22.78
CA LEU A 139 -4.22 -9.01 -23.06
C LEU A 139 -5.23 -8.91 -21.91
N ILE A 140 -4.77 -9.10 -20.65
CA ILE A 140 -5.60 -8.97 -19.44
C ILE A 140 -6.23 -7.57 -19.37
N CYS A 141 -5.44 -6.53 -19.61
CA CYS A 141 -5.92 -5.15 -19.58
C CYS A 141 -7.04 -4.92 -20.59
N ARG A 142 -6.90 -5.42 -21.84
CA ARG A 142 -7.95 -5.34 -22.85
C ARG A 142 -9.21 -6.11 -22.46
N HIS A 143 -9.06 -7.29 -21.85
CA HIS A 143 -10.20 -8.03 -21.32
C HIS A 143 -10.95 -7.29 -20.22
N LEU A 144 -10.22 -6.61 -19.33
CA LEU A 144 -10.81 -5.79 -18.26
C LEU A 144 -11.55 -4.57 -18.81
N GLU A 145 -11.00 -3.91 -19.84
CA GLU A 145 -11.65 -2.77 -20.50
C GLU A 145 -13.01 -3.11 -21.09
N VAL A 146 -13.12 -4.28 -21.74
CA VAL A 146 -14.38 -4.70 -22.39
C VAL A 146 -15.31 -5.43 -21.42
N ASN A 147 -14.83 -5.84 -20.24
CA ASN A 147 -15.60 -6.56 -19.23
C ASN A 147 -15.40 -5.92 -17.82
N PRO A 148 -15.78 -4.65 -17.64
CA PRO A 148 -15.49 -3.92 -16.40
C PRO A 148 -16.20 -4.48 -15.15
N HIS A 149 -17.21 -5.34 -15.35
CA HIS A 149 -17.95 -6.02 -14.28
C HIS A 149 -17.31 -7.35 -13.82
N VAL A 150 -16.33 -7.85 -14.57
CA VAL A 150 -15.62 -9.09 -14.23
C VAL A 150 -14.42 -8.76 -13.35
N SER A 151 -14.22 -9.56 -12.29
CA SER A 151 -13.05 -9.35 -11.44
C SER A 151 -11.76 -9.65 -12.19
N HIS A 152 -10.71 -8.85 -11.96
CA HIS A 152 -9.40 -9.07 -12.56
C HIS A 152 -8.83 -10.44 -12.21
N SER A 153 -9.04 -10.92 -11.00
CA SER A 153 -8.58 -12.23 -10.54
C SER A 153 -9.17 -13.38 -11.39
N LEU A 154 -10.42 -13.25 -11.82
CA LEU A 154 -11.07 -14.26 -12.65
C LEU A 154 -10.49 -14.30 -14.07
N ILE A 155 -10.21 -13.14 -14.66
CA ILE A 155 -9.57 -13.02 -15.96
C ILE A 155 -8.13 -13.55 -15.91
N GLU A 156 -7.37 -13.17 -14.89
CA GLU A 156 -6.00 -13.64 -14.68
C GLU A 156 -5.93 -15.14 -14.48
N GLN A 157 -6.81 -15.71 -13.64
CA GLN A 157 -6.92 -17.15 -13.45
C GLN A 157 -7.24 -17.88 -14.76
N HIS A 158 -8.12 -17.32 -15.58
CA HIS A 158 -8.48 -17.91 -16.87
C HIS A 158 -7.32 -17.89 -17.88
N LEU A 159 -6.58 -16.77 -17.95
CA LEU A 159 -5.53 -16.56 -18.94
C LEU A 159 -4.15 -17.11 -18.51
N LEU A 160 -3.86 -17.08 -17.22
CA LEU A 160 -2.55 -17.42 -16.67
C LEU A 160 -2.56 -18.61 -15.70
N GLY A 161 -3.74 -19.00 -15.20
CA GLY A 161 -3.85 -19.99 -14.12
C GLY A 161 -3.44 -19.45 -12.74
N ILE A 162 -3.12 -18.16 -12.63
CA ILE A 162 -2.66 -17.51 -11.39
C ILE A 162 -3.14 -16.06 -11.34
N SER A 163 -3.49 -15.55 -10.16
CA SER A 163 -3.85 -14.15 -9.97
C SER A 163 -2.66 -13.30 -9.51
N ARG A 164 -2.77 -11.97 -9.70
CA ARG A 164 -1.79 -11.00 -9.21
C ARG A 164 -1.59 -11.06 -7.69
N GLU A 165 -2.65 -11.36 -6.92
CA GLU A 165 -2.57 -11.52 -5.47
C GLU A 165 -1.68 -12.72 -5.10
N GLN A 166 -1.78 -13.83 -5.84
CA GLN A 166 -0.90 -14.98 -5.65
C GLN A 166 0.55 -14.64 -5.99
N MET A 167 0.76 -13.97 -7.13
CA MET A 167 2.10 -13.54 -7.55
C MET A 167 2.70 -12.54 -6.55
N GLY A 168 1.90 -11.58 -6.07
CA GLY A 168 2.34 -10.61 -5.07
C GLY A 168 2.71 -11.27 -3.74
N ALA A 169 1.91 -12.21 -3.26
CA ALA A 169 2.21 -12.95 -2.04
C ALA A 169 3.49 -13.80 -2.17
N TRP A 170 3.72 -14.43 -3.32
CA TRP A 170 4.98 -15.14 -3.59
C TRP A 170 6.17 -14.19 -3.62
N LEU A 171 6.00 -12.99 -4.20
CA LEU A 171 7.03 -11.97 -4.22
C LEU A 171 7.40 -11.50 -2.80
N MET A 172 6.40 -11.28 -1.92
CA MET A 172 6.64 -10.92 -0.52
C MET A 172 7.48 -12.00 0.19
N ARG A 173 7.13 -13.28 0.03
CA ARG A 173 7.89 -14.40 0.60
C ARG A 173 9.29 -14.52 0.00
N PHE A 174 9.43 -14.35 -1.32
CA PHE A 174 10.72 -14.37 -2.00
C PHE A 174 11.66 -13.27 -1.48
N TRP A 175 11.11 -12.11 -1.13
CA TRP A 175 11.88 -11.02 -0.51
C TRP A 175 12.10 -11.19 1.00
N GLY A 176 11.66 -12.29 1.59
CA GLY A 176 11.79 -12.52 3.03
C GLY A 176 10.98 -11.55 3.89
N MET A 177 9.87 -11.03 3.34
CA MET A 177 8.96 -10.17 4.10
C MET A 177 8.18 -10.97 5.12
N PRO A 178 7.71 -10.36 6.22
CA PRO A 178 6.83 -11.00 7.19
C PRO A 178 5.62 -11.66 6.53
N GLU A 179 5.19 -12.80 7.06
CA GLU A 179 4.09 -13.58 6.48
C GLU A 179 2.77 -12.83 6.50
N GLU A 180 2.56 -11.93 7.45
CA GLU A 180 1.40 -11.03 7.56
C GLU A 180 1.22 -10.18 6.29
N LEU A 181 2.32 -9.74 5.67
CA LEU A 181 2.27 -9.01 4.41
C LEU A 181 1.90 -9.91 3.22
N ALA A 182 2.44 -11.12 3.19
CA ALA A 182 2.08 -12.09 2.16
C ALA A 182 0.59 -12.45 2.26
N ILE A 183 0.07 -12.62 3.48
CA ILE A 183 -1.35 -12.85 3.77
C ILE A 183 -2.19 -11.62 3.37
N ALA A 184 -1.77 -10.42 3.75
CA ALA A 184 -2.44 -9.17 3.38
C ALA A 184 -2.64 -9.08 1.87
N VAL A 185 -1.56 -9.26 1.11
CA VAL A 185 -1.58 -9.21 -0.36
C VAL A 185 -2.40 -10.35 -0.96
N ARG A 186 -2.30 -11.57 -0.40
CA ARG A 186 -2.97 -12.76 -0.94
C ARG A 186 -4.48 -12.69 -0.85
N PHE A 187 -5.00 -12.19 0.25
CA PHE A 187 -6.42 -12.24 0.60
C PHE A 187 -7.10 -10.86 0.63
N GLN A 188 -6.47 -9.84 0.05
CA GLN A 188 -6.96 -8.45 0.04
C GLN A 188 -8.35 -8.24 -0.60
N HIS A 189 -8.82 -9.17 -1.42
CA HIS A 189 -10.13 -9.15 -2.06
C HIS A 189 -11.10 -10.20 -1.54
N ASP A 190 -10.74 -10.87 -0.43
CA ASP A 190 -11.61 -11.86 0.22
C ASP A 190 -12.21 -11.29 1.51
N PRO A 191 -13.43 -10.73 1.46
CA PRO A 191 -14.09 -10.18 2.64
C PRO A 191 -14.51 -11.24 3.67
N ALA A 192 -14.45 -12.52 3.32
CA ALA A 192 -14.77 -13.64 4.19
C ALA A 192 -13.55 -14.24 4.89
N TYR A 193 -12.34 -13.76 4.60
CA TYR A 193 -11.12 -14.30 5.20
C TYR A 193 -11.09 -14.13 6.73
N ILE A 194 -10.96 -15.26 7.45
CA ILE A 194 -10.90 -15.36 8.92
C ILE A 194 -9.70 -16.18 9.41
N GLY A 195 -8.72 -16.44 8.55
CA GLY A 195 -7.51 -17.20 8.88
C GLY A 195 -6.53 -16.43 9.77
N THR A 196 -5.31 -16.93 9.85
CA THR A 196 -4.21 -16.28 10.57
C THR A 196 -4.03 -14.85 10.06
N ASP A 197 -3.72 -13.93 10.99
CA ASP A 197 -3.44 -12.52 10.68
C ASP A 197 -4.54 -11.81 9.86
N ALA A 198 -5.80 -12.24 10.05
CA ALA A 198 -6.95 -11.76 9.26
C ALA A 198 -7.14 -10.24 9.30
N HIS A 199 -6.64 -9.54 10.34
CA HIS A 199 -6.74 -8.09 10.43
C HIS A 199 -6.06 -7.39 9.24
N TYR A 200 -4.92 -7.90 8.77
CA TYR A 200 -4.16 -7.30 7.67
C TYR A 200 -4.92 -7.33 6.34
N PRO A 201 -5.35 -8.48 5.79
CA PRO A 201 -6.12 -8.50 4.54
C PRO A 201 -7.49 -7.84 4.69
N ASN A 202 -8.12 -7.92 5.85
CA ASN A 202 -9.41 -7.29 6.10
C ASN A 202 -9.30 -5.75 6.07
N LEU A 203 -8.22 -5.17 6.61
CA LEU A 203 -7.94 -3.73 6.51
C LEU A 203 -7.73 -3.31 5.06
N VAL A 204 -6.94 -4.07 4.29
CA VAL A 204 -6.72 -3.79 2.86
C VAL A 204 -8.05 -3.88 2.10
N CYS A 205 -8.85 -4.92 2.35
CA CYS A 205 -10.17 -5.12 1.71
C CYS A 205 -11.11 -3.93 1.96
N VAL A 206 -11.22 -3.49 3.22
CA VAL A 206 -12.06 -2.33 3.57
C VAL A 206 -11.54 -1.06 2.90
N ALA A 207 -10.22 -0.80 2.97
CA ALA A 207 -9.63 0.39 2.37
C ALA A 207 -9.87 0.45 0.86
N LEU A 208 -9.63 -0.65 0.15
CA LEU A 208 -9.85 -0.74 -1.30
C LEU A 208 -11.32 -0.52 -1.66
N GLY A 209 -12.24 -1.16 -0.96
CA GLY A 209 -13.67 -1.03 -1.22
C GLY A 209 -14.19 0.38 -0.97
N LEU A 210 -13.77 1.03 0.14
CA LEU A 210 -14.16 2.39 0.45
C LEU A 210 -13.57 3.42 -0.53
N LEU A 211 -12.32 3.26 -0.94
CA LEU A 211 -11.69 4.11 -1.96
C LEU A 211 -12.38 3.94 -3.32
N GLN A 212 -12.75 2.72 -3.69
CA GLN A 212 -13.44 2.45 -4.93
C GLN A 212 -14.83 3.08 -4.98
N ASN A 213 -15.56 3.12 -3.87
CA ASN A 213 -16.82 3.85 -3.76
C ASN A 213 -16.66 5.37 -4.00
N ARG A 214 -15.43 5.89 -3.93
CA ARG A 214 -15.06 7.28 -4.23
C ARG A 214 -14.40 7.43 -5.61
N GLY A 215 -14.44 6.39 -6.46
CA GLY A 215 -13.86 6.40 -7.80
C GLY A 215 -12.34 6.26 -7.84
N ILE A 216 -11.72 5.83 -6.73
CA ILE A 216 -10.27 5.62 -6.62
C ILE A 216 -9.98 4.12 -6.63
N GLY A 217 -9.29 3.64 -7.66
CA GLY A 217 -8.92 2.24 -7.83
C GLY A 217 -9.49 1.60 -9.10
N HIS A 218 -9.43 0.27 -9.18
CA HIS A 218 -9.75 -0.49 -10.38
C HIS A 218 -10.76 -1.60 -10.13
N GLY A 219 -11.61 -1.83 -11.14
CA GLY A 219 -12.49 -2.99 -11.20
C GLY A 219 -13.77 -2.85 -10.39
N ALA A 220 -14.60 -3.88 -10.45
CA ALA A 220 -15.81 -3.97 -9.66
C ALA A 220 -15.47 -4.33 -8.20
N CYS A 221 -15.98 -3.55 -7.25
CA CYS A 221 -15.87 -3.88 -5.85
C CYS A 221 -17.03 -4.78 -5.42
N ALA A 222 -16.73 -5.87 -4.75
CA ALA A 222 -17.73 -6.61 -4.03
C ALA A 222 -18.28 -5.74 -2.87
N PRO A 223 -19.57 -5.83 -2.55
CA PRO A 223 -20.13 -5.15 -1.38
C PRO A 223 -19.35 -5.55 -0.12
N LEU A 224 -18.96 -4.57 0.68
CA LEU A 224 -18.30 -4.82 1.96
C LEU A 224 -19.33 -5.28 2.98
N PRO A 225 -19.31 -6.52 3.48
CA PRO A 225 -20.27 -7.01 4.46
C PRO A 225 -20.02 -6.36 5.83
N ASP A 226 -21.07 -6.16 6.62
CA ASP A 226 -20.95 -5.55 7.96
C ASP A 226 -20.09 -6.39 8.91
N ALA A 227 -20.13 -7.72 8.77
CA ALA A 227 -19.24 -8.62 9.51
C ALA A 227 -17.75 -8.32 9.35
N LEU A 228 -17.34 -7.71 8.23
CA LEU A 228 -15.95 -7.30 8.02
C LEU A 228 -15.57 -6.12 8.94
N PHE A 229 -16.47 -5.15 9.10
CA PHE A 229 -16.28 -4.02 10.00
C PHE A 229 -16.35 -4.44 11.47
N GLU A 230 -17.23 -5.38 11.79
CA GLU A 230 -17.35 -5.96 13.15
C GLU A 230 -16.04 -6.66 13.56
N ARG A 231 -15.43 -7.45 12.66
CA ARG A 231 -14.14 -8.11 12.92
C ARG A 231 -13.00 -7.11 13.17
N LEU A 232 -13.04 -5.95 12.55
CA LEU A 232 -12.07 -4.88 12.77
C LEU A 232 -12.41 -4.01 14.00
N GLY A 233 -13.61 -4.16 14.57
CA GLY A 233 -14.09 -3.31 15.67
C GLY A 233 -14.26 -1.84 15.27
N VAL A 234 -14.52 -1.57 13.98
CA VAL A 234 -14.69 -0.21 13.44
C VAL A 234 -16.07 -0.14 12.77
N SER A 235 -16.92 0.83 13.18
CA SER A 235 -18.19 1.04 12.49
C SER A 235 -17.99 1.56 11.07
N ARG A 236 -18.93 1.26 10.18
CA ARG A 236 -18.91 1.75 8.79
C ARG A 236 -18.80 3.28 8.73
N ASP A 237 -19.57 4.01 9.54
CA ASP A 237 -19.54 5.48 9.58
C ASP A 237 -18.15 6.00 9.97
N LYS A 238 -17.50 5.35 10.94
CA LYS A 238 -16.16 5.72 11.36
C LYS A 238 -15.13 5.44 10.26
N ALA A 239 -15.29 4.34 9.54
CA ALA A 239 -14.43 3.99 8.41
C ALA A 239 -14.60 4.99 7.24
N GLU A 240 -15.83 5.38 6.90
CA GLU A 240 -16.13 6.43 5.91
C GLU A 240 -15.55 7.80 6.32
N ALA A 241 -15.62 8.15 7.61
CA ALA A 241 -15.02 9.37 8.13
C ALA A 241 -13.48 9.36 7.97
N VAL A 242 -12.83 8.21 8.17
CA VAL A 242 -11.38 8.05 7.94
C VAL A 242 -11.07 8.33 6.48
N VAL A 243 -11.80 7.72 5.53
CA VAL A 243 -11.56 7.96 4.09
C VAL A 243 -11.76 9.43 3.74
N SER A 244 -12.84 10.05 4.23
CA SER A 244 -13.10 11.47 3.97
C SER A 244 -11.95 12.35 4.45
N LYS A 245 -11.43 12.11 5.66
CA LYS A 245 -10.28 12.82 6.21
C LYS A 245 -9.00 12.63 5.40
N VAL A 246 -8.74 11.41 4.91
CA VAL A 246 -7.58 11.14 4.04
C VAL A 246 -7.71 11.90 2.73
N LEU A 247 -8.90 11.95 2.15
CA LEU A 247 -9.15 12.67 0.89
C LEU A 247 -9.11 14.20 1.03
N GLU A 248 -9.26 14.77 2.22
CA GLU A 248 -8.98 16.20 2.47
C GLU A 248 -7.51 16.56 2.17
N ALA A 249 -6.60 15.59 2.29
CA ALA A 249 -5.18 15.75 1.97
C ALA A 249 -4.82 15.27 0.54
N GLU A 250 -5.80 15.15 -0.36
CA GLU A 250 -5.64 14.55 -1.70
C GLU A 250 -4.49 15.17 -2.50
N VAL A 251 -4.38 16.49 -2.52
CA VAL A 251 -3.33 17.19 -3.29
C VAL A 251 -1.94 16.72 -2.85
N LEU A 252 -1.73 16.67 -1.55
CA LEU A 252 -0.47 16.26 -0.97
C LEU A 252 -0.14 14.78 -1.23
N LEU A 253 -1.14 13.91 -1.07
CA LEU A 253 -0.96 12.48 -1.33
C LEU A 253 -0.67 12.21 -2.82
N ARG A 254 -1.21 13.02 -3.73
CA ARG A 254 -0.86 12.98 -5.17
C ARG A 254 0.58 13.42 -5.41
N GLU A 255 1.05 14.47 -4.76
CA GLU A 255 2.44 14.92 -4.85
C GLU A 255 3.40 13.83 -4.34
N MET A 256 3.09 13.21 -3.21
CA MET A 256 3.83 12.06 -2.69
C MET A 256 3.86 10.91 -3.72
N ALA A 257 2.72 10.55 -4.28
CA ALA A 257 2.62 9.47 -5.26
C ALA A 257 3.42 9.76 -6.55
N ALA A 258 3.47 11.02 -6.99
CA ALA A 258 4.24 11.43 -8.15
C ALA A 258 5.75 11.22 -7.97
N GLN A 259 6.26 11.34 -6.74
CA GLN A 259 7.67 11.09 -6.42
C GLN A 259 8.05 9.60 -6.60
N PHE A 260 7.12 8.68 -6.36
CA PHE A 260 7.33 7.24 -6.60
C PHE A 260 7.36 6.88 -8.10
N GLY A 261 6.62 7.62 -8.93
CA GLY A 261 6.55 7.37 -10.37
C GLY A 261 7.71 7.97 -11.20
N GLN A 262 8.51 8.85 -10.61
CA GLN A 262 9.62 9.53 -11.29
C GLN A 262 10.99 8.88 -11.01
N ALA A 263 11.05 7.93 -10.11
CA ALA A 263 12.23 7.16 -9.76
C ALA A 263 12.31 5.90 -10.60
#